data_a975d55544ee467c8f07ffcd5fe33c67
#
_entry.id   a975d55544ee467c8f07ffcd5fe33c67
#
_cell.length_a   1.000
_cell.length_b   1.000
_cell.length_c   1.000
_cell.angle_alpha   90.00
_cell.angle_beta   90.00
_cell.angle_gamma   90.00
#
_symmetry.space_group_name_H-M   'P 1'
#
loop_
_entity.id
_entity.type
_entity.pdbx_description
1 polymer ?
#
loop_
_entity_poly.entity_id
_entity_poly.type
_entity_poly.pdbx_seq_one_letter_code
_entity_poly.pdbx_strand_id
1 'polypeptide(L)'
;AQFGTKKQVADAESKVIATAFETIDIAAGTAVTLKHTPTEQIKYIYELKGDSTLGKKYTNGAAASDDKFVHAKGTDSVTLPTGLSKGSQLFVEYEYETAEAVKVTNSATKFPKAGKLIVQILGADVCNVSTLYNAYLVFPQAKLSSNVDLTFSTDGKHPFEIQCMQQYCDKEKKLFDIIVPKMPTE
;
A
#
# COMPACT_ATOMS: atom_id res chain seq x y z
N ALA A 1 2.12 15.73 -4.17
CA ALA A 1 1.39 14.54 -3.72
C ALA A 1 -0.10 14.86 -3.70
N GLN A 2 -0.92 14.11 -4.44
CA GLN A 2 -2.35 14.40 -4.63
C GLN A 2 -3.17 14.18 -3.34
N PHE A 3 -2.71 13.36 -2.42
CA PHE A 3 -3.46 12.96 -1.22
C PHE A 3 -2.70 13.27 0.09
N GLY A 4 -1.82 14.25 0.10
CA GLY A 4 -0.95 14.44 1.27
C GLY A 4 0.05 13.28 1.46
N THR A 5 0.22 12.44 0.44
CA THR A 5 1.08 11.28 0.47
C THR A 5 2.53 11.65 0.20
N LYS A 6 3.45 11.00 0.89
CA LYS A 6 4.88 11.02 0.59
C LYS A 6 5.25 9.67 -0.03
N LYS A 7 5.78 9.68 -1.25
CA LYS A 7 6.40 8.52 -1.88
C LYS A 7 7.87 8.50 -1.50
N GLN A 8 8.34 7.39 -1.01
CA GLN A 8 9.75 7.09 -0.80
C GLN A 8 10.10 5.87 -1.66
N VAL A 9 11.03 6.03 -2.58
CA VAL A 9 11.66 4.90 -3.28
C VAL A 9 12.89 4.57 -2.47
N ALA A 10 12.99 3.31 -2.06
CA ALA A 10 14.15 2.83 -1.31
C ALA A 10 15.37 2.72 -2.25
N ASP A 11 16.54 2.98 -1.70
CA ASP A 11 17.85 2.79 -2.32
C ASP A 11 18.85 2.38 -1.24
N ALA A 12 20.11 2.21 -1.60
CA ALA A 12 21.17 1.78 -0.69
C ALA A 12 21.37 2.74 0.51
N GLU A 13 21.11 4.04 0.33
CA GLU A 13 21.28 5.08 1.35
C GLU A 13 20.00 5.37 2.12
N SER A 14 18.85 5.08 1.52
CA SER A 14 17.51 5.36 2.05
C SER A 14 16.64 4.11 2.03
N LYS A 15 16.97 3.14 2.87
CA LYS A 15 16.22 1.89 3.01
C LYS A 15 14.85 2.14 3.65
N VAL A 16 13.92 1.27 3.37
CA VAL A 16 12.60 1.23 4.02
C VAL A 16 12.42 -0.08 4.75
N ILE A 17 11.64 -0.05 5.82
CA ILE A 17 11.26 -1.25 6.56
C ILE A 17 10.09 -1.90 5.82
N ALA A 18 10.27 -3.16 5.48
CA ALA A 18 9.25 -4.04 4.89
C ALA A 18 8.93 -5.18 5.87
N THR A 19 7.73 -5.73 5.78
CA THR A 19 7.32 -6.90 6.58
C THR A 19 7.46 -8.16 5.74
N ALA A 20 8.06 -9.20 6.30
CA ALA A 20 8.12 -10.53 5.72
C ALA A 20 7.18 -11.48 6.48
N PHE A 21 6.44 -12.27 5.71
CA PHE A 21 5.69 -13.43 6.16
C PHE A 21 6.34 -14.66 5.56
N GLU A 22 6.91 -15.51 6.39
CA GLU A 22 7.69 -16.65 5.91
C GLU A 22 7.19 -17.95 6.52
N THR A 23 6.99 -18.93 5.65
CA THR A 23 6.75 -20.32 6.06
C THR A 23 8.05 -21.09 5.95
N ILE A 24 8.44 -21.74 7.01
CA ILE A 24 9.68 -22.49 7.14
C ILE A 24 9.34 -23.97 7.26
N ASP A 25 9.78 -24.76 6.30
CA ASP A 25 9.70 -26.22 6.37
C ASP A 25 10.83 -26.76 7.24
N ILE A 26 10.47 -27.51 8.27
CA ILE A 26 11.43 -28.11 9.17
C ILE A 26 12.06 -29.33 8.50
N ALA A 27 13.29 -29.14 8.03
CA ALA A 27 14.17 -30.25 7.62
C ALA A 27 14.76 -30.95 8.83
N ALA A 28 15.75 -31.82 8.66
CA ALA A 28 16.55 -32.33 9.75
C ALA A 28 17.55 -31.23 10.18
N GLY A 29 17.41 -30.73 11.42
CA GLY A 29 18.32 -29.70 11.95
C GLY A 29 17.73 -28.98 13.15
N THR A 30 18.61 -28.27 13.87
CA THR A 30 18.25 -27.48 15.06
C THR A 30 18.15 -25.99 14.79
N ALA A 31 18.48 -25.55 13.59
CA ALA A 31 18.45 -24.14 13.19
C ALA A 31 18.00 -23.99 11.73
N VAL A 32 17.42 -22.85 11.44
CA VAL A 32 16.98 -22.43 10.10
C VAL A 32 17.50 -21.02 9.81
N THR A 33 17.66 -20.71 8.53
CA THR A 33 18.04 -19.37 8.07
C THR A 33 16.83 -18.72 7.42
N LEU A 34 16.50 -17.50 7.81
CA LEU A 34 15.46 -16.68 7.24
C LEU A 34 15.93 -16.08 5.92
N LYS A 35 14.98 -15.69 5.06
CA LYS A 35 15.28 -15.05 3.77
C LYS A 35 15.89 -13.66 3.91
N HIS A 36 15.54 -12.95 4.97
CA HIS A 36 16.03 -11.62 5.26
C HIS A 36 16.48 -11.52 6.70
N THR A 37 17.40 -10.62 6.99
CA THR A 37 17.86 -10.34 8.35
C THR A 37 16.83 -9.43 9.05
N PRO A 38 16.17 -9.90 10.13
CA PRO A 38 15.25 -9.09 10.91
C PRO A 38 15.92 -7.86 11.52
N THR A 39 15.22 -6.71 11.49
CA THR A 39 15.70 -5.48 12.13
C THR A 39 15.63 -5.56 13.65
N GLU A 40 14.67 -6.30 14.15
CA GLU A 40 14.45 -6.50 15.59
C GLU A 40 14.42 -8.00 15.94
N GLN A 41 14.55 -8.28 17.21
CA GLN A 41 14.44 -9.64 17.71
C GLN A 41 13.03 -10.19 17.48
N ILE A 42 12.92 -11.35 16.82
CA ILE A 42 11.64 -12.05 16.65
C ILE A 42 11.12 -12.47 18.01
N LYS A 43 9.88 -12.09 18.31
CA LYS A 43 9.26 -12.39 19.61
C LYS A 43 8.51 -13.72 19.61
N TYR A 44 7.87 -14.07 18.49
CA TYR A 44 6.99 -15.22 18.37
C TYR A 44 7.16 -15.92 17.04
N ILE A 45 7.05 -17.23 17.05
CA ILE A 45 6.93 -18.10 15.88
C ILE A 45 5.75 -19.01 16.15
N TYR A 46 4.99 -19.36 15.13
CA TYR A 46 3.82 -20.23 15.24
C TYR A 46 4.02 -21.50 14.44
N GLU A 47 3.55 -22.60 14.96
CA GLU A 47 3.36 -23.80 14.15
C GLU A 47 2.29 -23.53 13.09
N LEU A 48 2.54 -23.94 11.84
CA LEU A 48 1.56 -23.89 10.77
C LEU A 48 1.01 -25.30 10.56
N LYS A 49 -0.29 -25.46 10.76
CA LYS A 49 -0.97 -26.74 10.57
C LYS A 49 -1.25 -26.99 9.10
N GLY A 50 -1.52 -28.24 8.74
CA GLY A 50 -1.81 -28.63 7.37
C GLY A 50 -3.06 -27.99 6.73
N ASP A 51 -3.97 -27.47 7.56
CA ASP A 51 -5.12 -26.66 7.15
C ASP A 51 -4.82 -25.15 7.03
N SER A 52 -3.56 -24.78 7.11
CA SER A 52 -3.07 -23.38 7.09
C SER A 52 -3.52 -22.55 8.30
N THR A 53 -3.97 -23.16 9.37
CA THR A 53 -4.25 -22.47 10.64
C THR A 53 -3.01 -22.42 11.53
N LEU A 54 -2.93 -21.37 12.38
CA LEU A 54 -1.85 -21.25 13.34
C LEU A 54 -2.07 -22.22 14.51
N GLY A 55 -1.03 -22.97 14.81
CA GLY A 55 -0.98 -23.93 15.90
C GLY A 55 -0.29 -23.39 17.16
N LYS A 56 0.64 -24.19 17.69
CA LYS A 56 1.39 -23.86 18.90
C LYS A 56 2.22 -22.60 18.70
N LYS A 57 2.18 -21.72 19.69
CA LYS A 57 2.99 -20.50 19.75
C LYS A 57 4.29 -20.76 20.49
N TYR A 58 5.40 -20.38 19.88
CA TYR A 58 6.73 -20.42 20.50
C TYR A 58 7.20 -19.00 20.80
N THR A 59 7.91 -18.81 21.90
CA THR A 59 8.46 -17.53 22.33
C THR A 59 9.98 -17.52 22.22
N ASN A 60 10.58 -16.35 22.04
CA ASN A 60 12.02 -16.24 22.04
C ASN A 60 12.56 -16.38 23.46
N GLY A 61 13.68 -17.08 23.61
CA GLY A 61 14.36 -17.30 24.89
C GLY A 61 15.86 -17.28 24.78
N ALA A 62 16.54 -17.35 25.93
CA ALA A 62 18.00 -17.43 25.98
C ALA A 62 18.54 -18.82 25.56
N ALA A 63 17.72 -19.85 25.66
CA ALA A 63 18.01 -21.21 25.22
C ALA A 63 16.76 -21.83 24.60
N ALA A 64 16.95 -22.71 23.62
CA ALA A 64 15.88 -23.47 23.01
C ALA A 64 15.29 -24.48 23.99
N SER A 65 13.98 -24.63 23.95
CA SER A 65 13.20 -25.61 24.72
C SER A 65 11.97 -26.02 23.94
N ASP A 66 11.09 -26.83 24.51
CA ASP A 66 9.84 -27.27 23.85
C ASP A 66 8.90 -26.12 23.48
N ASP A 67 9.01 -24.98 24.18
CA ASP A 67 8.17 -23.78 23.97
C ASP A 67 8.95 -22.55 23.51
N LYS A 68 10.28 -22.68 23.36
CA LYS A 68 11.15 -21.55 23.08
C LYS A 68 12.08 -21.84 21.91
N PHE A 69 12.19 -20.86 21.05
CA PHE A 69 13.26 -20.75 20.04
C PHE A 69 14.28 -19.71 20.49
N VAL A 70 15.44 -19.62 19.79
CA VAL A 70 16.42 -18.56 20.02
C VAL A 70 16.66 -17.81 18.74
N HIS A 71 16.52 -16.49 18.80
CA HIS A 71 16.88 -15.56 17.74
C HIS A 71 17.51 -14.31 18.34
N ALA A 72 18.65 -13.89 17.79
CA ALA A 72 19.30 -12.64 18.16
C ALA A 72 19.00 -11.54 17.14
N LYS A 73 18.84 -10.31 17.62
CA LYS A 73 18.66 -9.13 16.74
C LYS A 73 19.78 -9.01 15.73
N GLY A 74 19.45 -8.73 14.49
CA GLY A 74 20.41 -8.49 13.41
C GLY A 74 21.04 -9.77 12.84
N THR A 75 20.49 -10.94 13.15
CA THR A 75 20.87 -12.23 12.55
C THR A 75 19.70 -12.80 11.76
N ASP A 76 19.99 -13.62 10.77
CA ASP A 76 18.99 -14.37 10.00
C ASP A 76 18.82 -15.81 10.49
N SER A 77 19.62 -16.23 11.47
CA SER A 77 19.60 -17.58 12.01
C SER A 77 18.63 -17.68 13.19
N VAL A 78 17.77 -18.69 13.16
CA VAL A 78 16.83 -19.04 14.24
C VAL A 78 17.14 -20.45 14.71
N THR A 79 17.49 -20.59 15.99
CA THR A 79 17.56 -21.92 16.63
C THR A 79 16.16 -22.37 16.99
N LEU A 80 15.78 -23.53 16.48
CA LEU A 80 14.42 -24.06 16.59
C LEU A 80 14.11 -24.57 17.99
N PRO A 81 12.81 -24.58 18.39
CA PRO A 81 12.34 -25.27 19.58
C PRO A 81 12.74 -26.76 19.54
N THR A 82 12.98 -27.32 20.72
CA THR A 82 13.20 -28.75 20.84
C THR A 82 11.89 -29.52 20.62
N GLY A 83 11.97 -30.74 20.13
CA GLY A 83 10.78 -31.60 19.94
C GLY A 83 9.98 -31.33 18.66
N LEU A 84 10.42 -30.43 17.77
CA LEU A 84 9.80 -30.28 16.45
C LEU A 84 10.09 -31.50 15.57
N SER A 85 9.04 -32.05 14.96
CA SER A 85 9.15 -33.18 14.04
C SER A 85 9.59 -32.71 12.65
N LYS A 86 10.35 -33.56 11.96
CA LYS A 86 10.67 -33.33 10.53
C LYS A 86 9.37 -33.27 9.74
N GLY A 87 9.23 -32.27 8.88
CA GLY A 87 8.05 -32.02 8.07
C GLY A 87 7.00 -31.12 8.73
N SER A 88 7.25 -30.68 9.97
CA SER A 88 6.47 -29.57 10.56
C SER A 88 6.75 -28.28 9.81
N GLN A 89 5.77 -27.39 9.78
CA GLN A 89 5.91 -26.07 9.21
C GLN A 89 5.80 -25.00 10.31
N LEU A 90 6.61 -23.98 10.20
CA LEU A 90 6.55 -22.81 11.09
C LEU A 90 6.22 -21.57 10.29
N PHE A 91 5.42 -20.69 10.86
CA PHE A 91 5.11 -19.38 10.35
C PHE A 91 5.79 -18.32 11.20
N VAL A 92 6.49 -17.41 10.56
CA VAL A 92 7.17 -16.29 11.20
C VAL A 92 6.84 -14.98 10.49
N GLU A 93 6.59 -13.95 11.28
CA GLU A 93 6.44 -12.57 10.83
C GLU A 93 7.58 -11.74 11.41
N TYR A 94 8.24 -10.95 10.55
CA TYR A 94 9.31 -10.06 10.99
C TYR A 94 9.46 -8.88 10.04
N GLU A 95 10.08 -7.82 10.53
CA GLU A 95 10.42 -6.63 9.74
C GLU A 95 11.90 -6.67 9.34
N TYR A 96 12.20 -6.24 8.12
CA TYR A 96 13.55 -6.15 7.59
C TYR A 96 13.75 -4.88 6.78
N GLU A 97 14.98 -4.41 6.67
CA GLU A 97 15.35 -3.27 5.84
C GLU A 97 15.61 -3.72 4.40
N THR A 98 15.03 -2.97 3.44
CA THR A 98 15.27 -3.22 2.02
C THR A 98 15.51 -1.93 1.26
N ALA A 99 16.40 -2.01 0.27
CA ALA A 99 16.64 -0.98 -0.74
C ALA A 99 15.73 -1.13 -1.97
N GLU A 100 14.96 -2.22 -2.05
CA GLU A 100 14.15 -2.58 -3.21
C GLU A 100 12.65 -2.49 -2.91
N ALA A 101 12.18 -1.33 -2.42
CA ALA A 101 10.78 -1.13 -2.14
C ALA A 101 10.33 0.31 -2.37
N VAL A 102 9.03 0.48 -2.53
CA VAL A 102 8.38 1.79 -2.58
C VAL A 102 7.42 1.91 -1.41
N LYS A 103 7.67 2.87 -0.53
CA LYS A 103 6.78 3.21 0.59
C LYS A 103 5.94 4.42 0.23
N VAL A 104 4.64 4.30 0.37
CA VAL A 104 3.70 5.41 0.24
C VAL A 104 3.06 5.65 1.60
N THR A 105 3.30 6.83 2.16
CA THR A 105 2.74 7.21 3.45
C THR A 105 1.68 8.28 3.25
N ASN A 106 0.46 8.03 3.72
CA ASN A 106 -0.57 9.05 3.85
C ASN A 106 -0.54 9.59 5.28
N SER A 107 -0.45 10.92 5.42
CA SER A 107 -0.36 11.58 6.73
C SER A 107 -1.63 12.36 7.01
N ALA A 108 -2.24 12.12 8.15
CA ALA A 108 -3.43 12.83 8.62
C ALA A 108 -3.19 14.35 8.80
N THR A 109 -1.94 14.78 8.89
CA THR A 109 -1.57 16.20 9.01
C THR A 109 -1.34 16.91 7.68
N LYS A 110 -1.38 16.17 6.56
CA LYS A 110 -1.15 16.70 5.22
C LYS A 110 -2.41 16.59 4.39
N PHE A 111 -3.03 17.73 4.13
CA PHE A 111 -4.24 17.81 3.32
C PHE A 111 -3.90 18.01 1.83
N PRO A 112 -4.73 17.49 0.92
CA PRO A 112 -4.61 17.78 -0.51
C PRO A 112 -4.69 19.27 -0.76
N LYS A 113 -3.82 19.79 -1.61
CA LYS A 113 -3.90 21.19 -2.06
C LYS A 113 -5.04 21.36 -3.06
N ALA A 114 -5.74 22.47 -2.97
CA ALA A 114 -6.68 22.88 -4.01
C ALA A 114 -5.92 23.30 -5.27
N GLY A 115 -6.47 23.00 -6.43
CA GLY A 115 -5.90 23.34 -7.72
C GLY A 115 -6.96 23.42 -8.79
N LYS A 116 -6.58 23.88 -9.98
CA LYS A 116 -7.44 23.88 -11.15
C LYS A 116 -7.55 22.46 -11.69
N LEU A 117 -8.77 22.00 -11.94
CA LEU A 117 -9.06 20.71 -12.58
C LEU A 117 -9.74 20.98 -13.93
N ILE A 118 -9.26 20.32 -14.97
CA ILE A 118 -9.88 20.34 -16.29
C ILE A 118 -10.21 18.89 -16.66
N VAL A 119 -11.47 18.63 -16.96
CA VAL A 119 -11.95 17.34 -17.44
C VAL A 119 -12.40 17.50 -18.89
N GLN A 120 -11.80 16.76 -19.79
CA GLN A 120 -12.24 16.68 -21.17
C GLN A 120 -13.33 15.62 -21.30
N ILE A 121 -14.44 15.96 -21.92
CA ILE A 121 -15.55 15.06 -22.21
C ILE A 121 -15.74 15.00 -23.72
N LEU A 122 -16.08 13.83 -24.23
CA LEU A 122 -16.54 13.63 -25.61
C LEU A 122 -18.05 13.52 -25.58
N GLY A 123 -18.72 14.39 -26.31
CA GLY A 123 -20.16 14.37 -26.51
C GLY A 123 -20.48 14.11 -27.97
N ALA A 124 -21.58 13.41 -28.25
CA ALA A 124 -22.11 13.26 -29.59
C ALA A 124 -23.14 14.37 -29.88
N ASP A 125 -23.20 14.80 -31.13
CA ASP A 125 -24.27 15.69 -31.58
C ASP A 125 -25.60 14.95 -31.57
N VAL A 126 -26.64 15.64 -31.08
CA VAL A 126 -28.01 15.07 -31.00
C VAL A 126 -28.58 14.84 -32.41
N CYS A 127 -28.18 15.66 -33.38
CA CYS A 127 -28.66 15.57 -34.77
C CYS A 127 -27.78 14.70 -35.65
N ASN A 128 -26.51 14.52 -35.28
CA ASN A 128 -25.55 13.68 -36.00
C ASN A 128 -24.65 12.91 -35.03
N VAL A 129 -25.06 11.69 -34.70
CA VAL A 129 -24.42 10.83 -33.68
C VAL A 129 -22.97 10.46 -34.05
N SER A 130 -22.58 10.58 -35.32
CA SER A 130 -21.21 10.31 -35.78
C SER A 130 -20.25 11.49 -35.54
N THR A 131 -20.78 12.66 -35.24
CA THR A 131 -19.97 13.84 -34.96
C THR A 131 -19.71 13.97 -33.45
N LEU A 132 -18.45 13.83 -33.06
CA LEU A 132 -18.04 13.95 -31.66
C LEU A 132 -17.48 15.35 -31.41
N TYR A 133 -17.95 15.98 -30.36
CA TYR A 133 -17.45 17.28 -29.89
C TYR A 133 -16.64 17.10 -28.61
N ASN A 134 -15.55 17.86 -28.53
CA ASN A 134 -14.84 18.01 -27.27
C ASN A 134 -15.51 19.10 -26.42
N ALA A 135 -15.85 18.74 -25.18
CA ALA A 135 -16.24 19.71 -24.18
C ALA A 135 -15.28 19.64 -22.99
N TYR A 136 -15.06 20.77 -22.34
CA TYR A 136 -14.16 20.89 -21.22
C TYR A 136 -14.94 21.38 -20.01
N LEU A 137 -14.93 20.61 -18.91
CA LEU A 137 -15.34 21.12 -17.61
C LEU A 137 -14.11 21.66 -16.89
N VAL A 138 -14.15 22.93 -16.56
CA VAL A 138 -13.07 23.63 -15.90
C VAL A 138 -13.51 24.01 -14.50
N PHE A 139 -12.91 23.38 -13.50
CA PHE A 139 -13.10 23.73 -12.09
C PHE A 139 -11.94 24.61 -11.66
N PRO A 140 -12.13 25.91 -11.42
CA PRO A 140 -11.06 26.83 -11.06
C PRO A 140 -10.38 26.42 -9.75
N GLN A 141 -11.15 25.88 -8.81
CA GLN A 141 -10.67 25.45 -7.52
C GLN A 141 -11.33 24.12 -7.10
N ALA A 142 -10.61 23.06 -7.27
CA ALA A 142 -11.02 21.70 -6.89
C ALA A 142 -10.02 21.10 -5.92
N LYS A 143 -10.51 20.29 -5.00
CA LYS A 143 -9.73 19.58 -4.01
C LYS A 143 -10.19 18.12 -3.99
N LEU A 144 -9.24 17.19 -3.96
CA LEU A 144 -9.58 15.80 -3.72
C LEU A 144 -10.04 15.64 -2.27
N SER A 145 -11.09 14.87 -2.05
CA SER A 145 -11.53 14.48 -0.71
C SER A 145 -10.41 13.74 0.00
N SER A 146 -10.28 13.96 1.31
CA SER A 146 -9.34 13.20 2.14
C SER A 146 -9.83 11.78 2.44
N ASN A 147 -11.11 11.49 2.16
CA ASN A 147 -11.64 10.16 2.30
C ASN A 147 -11.24 9.34 1.09
N VAL A 148 -10.47 8.30 1.33
CA VAL A 148 -10.08 7.33 0.31
C VAL A 148 -10.65 5.99 0.72
N ASP A 149 -11.68 5.54 0.02
CA ASP A 149 -12.19 4.18 0.17
C ASP A 149 -11.37 3.26 -0.72
N LEU A 150 -10.51 2.47 -0.10
CA LEU A 150 -9.75 1.44 -0.80
C LEU A 150 -10.57 0.16 -0.82
N THR A 151 -11.26 -0.08 -1.92
CA THR A 151 -11.98 -1.34 -2.14
C THR A 151 -11.11 -2.26 -2.98
N PHE A 152 -10.70 -3.37 -2.42
CA PHE A 152 -10.00 -4.43 -3.15
C PHE A 152 -11.03 -5.34 -3.78
N SER A 153 -11.41 -5.06 -5.03
CA SER A 153 -12.28 -5.90 -5.83
C SER A 153 -11.60 -6.30 -7.14
N THR A 154 -12.05 -7.39 -7.74
CA THR A 154 -11.55 -7.84 -9.06
C THR A 154 -11.80 -6.82 -10.17
N ASP A 155 -12.77 -5.92 -10.01
CA ASP A 155 -13.11 -4.89 -11.00
C ASP A 155 -12.17 -3.68 -10.97
N GLY A 156 -11.31 -3.56 -9.97
CA GLY A 156 -10.26 -2.53 -9.88
C GLY A 156 -10.72 -1.07 -9.91
N LYS A 157 -12.01 -0.81 -9.63
CA LYS A 157 -12.54 0.56 -9.63
C LYS A 157 -12.30 1.23 -8.29
N HIS A 158 -11.50 2.29 -8.30
CA HIS A 158 -11.28 3.14 -7.13
C HIS A 158 -11.96 4.49 -7.37
N PRO A 159 -13.10 4.77 -6.74
CA PRO A 159 -13.76 6.07 -6.87
C PRO A 159 -12.93 7.15 -6.17
N PHE A 160 -12.78 8.29 -6.85
CA PHE A 160 -12.19 9.49 -6.27
C PHE A 160 -13.26 10.54 -6.13
N GLU A 161 -13.46 11.05 -4.93
CA GLU A 161 -14.35 12.17 -4.67
C GLU A 161 -13.59 13.48 -4.83
N ILE A 162 -14.15 14.38 -5.66
CA ILE A 162 -13.60 15.71 -5.90
C ILE A 162 -14.56 16.73 -5.33
N GLN A 163 -14.08 17.56 -4.41
CA GLN A 163 -14.83 18.67 -3.86
C GLN A 163 -14.50 19.93 -4.64
N CYS A 164 -15.52 20.50 -5.28
CA CYS A 164 -15.41 21.81 -5.94
C CYS A 164 -15.58 22.91 -4.90
N MET A 165 -14.69 23.87 -4.89
CA MET A 165 -14.68 24.98 -3.96
C MET A 165 -15.02 26.27 -4.70
N GLN A 166 -15.83 27.09 -4.07
CA GLN A 166 -16.15 28.41 -4.59
C GLN A 166 -14.89 29.29 -4.58
N GLN A 167 -14.66 30.00 -5.68
CA GLN A 167 -13.55 30.92 -5.78
C GLN A 167 -13.94 32.26 -5.12
N TYR A 168 -13.56 32.44 -3.86
CA TYR A 168 -13.93 33.63 -3.07
C TYR A 168 -13.36 34.94 -3.59
N CYS A 169 -12.24 34.90 -4.29
CA CYS A 169 -11.59 36.09 -4.86
C CYS A 169 -12.19 36.55 -6.18
N ASP A 170 -13.08 35.75 -6.77
CA ASP A 170 -13.78 36.12 -8.01
C ASP A 170 -15.15 36.75 -7.66
N LYS A 171 -15.47 37.86 -8.31
CA LYS A 171 -16.76 38.54 -8.15
C LYS A 171 -17.94 37.66 -8.50
N GLU A 172 -17.76 36.76 -9.47
CA GLU A 172 -18.79 35.82 -9.94
C GLU A 172 -18.91 34.56 -9.10
N LYS A 173 -17.96 34.34 -8.17
CA LYS A 173 -17.94 33.15 -7.26
C LYS A 173 -18.11 31.83 -8.01
N LYS A 174 -17.40 31.65 -9.11
CA LYS A 174 -17.52 30.49 -10.01
C LYS A 174 -17.22 29.18 -9.31
N LEU A 175 -18.04 28.17 -9.60
CA LEU A 175 -17.82 26.79 -9.23
C LEU A 175 -17.16 26.00 -10.37
N PHE A 176 -17.68 26.15 -11.58
CA PHE A 176 -17.13 25.52 -12.79
C PHE A 176 -17.60 26.26 -14.05
N ASP A 177 -16.84 26.08 -15.13
CA ASP A 177 -17.22 26.50 -16.48
C ASP A 177 -17.35 25.25 -17.37
N ILE A 178 -18.31 25.25 -18.29
CA ILE A 178 -18.41 24.29 -19.39
C ILE A 178 -18.04 25.02 -20.66
N ILE A 179 -16.99 24.57 -21.33
CA ILE A 179 -16.48 25.17 -22.56
C ILE A 179 -16.63 24.16 -23.70
N VAL A 180 -17.42 24.52 -24.71
CA VAL A 180 -17.55 23.75 -25.94
C VAL A 180 -16.96 24.58 -27.07
N PRO A 181 -15.76 24.27 -27.57
CA PRO A 181 -15.18 24.97 -28.69
C PRO A 181 -16.04 24.76 -29.95
N LYS A 182 -16.25 25.84 -30.72
CA LYS A 182 -16.88 25.69 -32.04
C LYS A 182 -15.95 24.89 -32.95
N MET A 183 -16.53 23.90 -33.65
CA MET A 183 -15.78 23.26 -34.71
C MET A 183 -15.47 24.29 -35.82
N PRO A 184 -14.29 24.19 -36.48
CA PRO A 184 -14.07 24.94 -37.73
C PRO A 184 -15.21 24.55 -38.70
N THR A 185 -15.94 25.51 -39.20
CA THR A 185 -16.82 25.30 -40.35
C THR A 185 -15.94 25.02 -41.53
N GLU A 186 -16.08 23.84 -42.16
CA GLU A 186 -15.47 23.55 -43.46
C GLU A 186 -15.93 24.56 -44.51
#